data_ff36f781dec9439705d3fb9e3b7c84b4
#
_entry.id   ff36f781dec9439705d3fb9e3b7c84b4
#
_cell.length_a   1.000
_cell.length_b   1.000
_cell.length_c   1.000
_cell.angle_alpha   90.00
_cell.angle_beta   90.00
_cell.angle_gamma   90.00
#
_symmetry.space_group_name_H-M   'P 1'
#
loop_
_entity.id
_entity.type
_entity.pdbx_description
1 polymer ?
#
loop_
_entity_poly.entity_id
_entity_poly.type
_entity_poly.pdbx_seq_one_letter_code
_entity_poly.pdbx_strand_id
1 'polypeptide(L)'
;MLDLIKAYENYLTKVKKASSNTISSYMRDIRQFAEWLNVDILEVSQLNIGDYLHFMEEDGRSAATISRTLASLKNFYSYLVTSGFCEKTPVTEIKVSRGEKKLPQILTGREIELLLAQPVCVDAKGYRDKAMLEVMYATGMRVTELIDLDISDVNLEQGVIKCNSAKKNRVVPLYPAALRALSIYIRDVRESMLATADETALFVNINGSRMSRQGFWKLLKHYQTTAHIDKEITPHTLRHSFAVHLLENGVDLGSLQELMGHCDISSTQMYTQMLNNKLKSVYEKCHPKA
;
A
#
# COMPACT_ATOMS: atom_id res chain seq x y z
N MET A 1 14.24 -29.34 9.56
CA MET A 1 14.08 -27.92 9.14
C MET A 1 12.91 -27.70 8.19
N LEU A 2 12.87 -28.26 6.96
CA LEU A 2 11.79 -28.02 5.98
C LEU A 2 10.39 -28.38 6.52
N ASP A 3 10.24 -29.43 7.30
CA ASP A 3 8.95 -29.84 7.85
C ASP A 3 8.44 -28.87 8.92
N LEU A 4 9.32 -28.27 9.73
CA LEU A 4 8.95 -27.24 10.71
C LEU A 4 8.46 -25.95 10.00
N ILE A 5 9.13 -25.56 8.91
CA ILE A 5 8.73 -24.38 8.12
C ILE A 5 7.37 -24.61 7.46
N LYS A 6 7.12 -25.81 6.91
CA LYS A 6 5.79 -26.18 6.37
C LYS A 6 4.71 -26.23 7.45
N ALA A 7 5.02 -26.78 8.63
CA ALA A 7 4.10 -26.82 9.75
C ALA A 7 3.72 -25.38 10.21
N TYR A 8 4.69 -24.47 10.23
CA TYR A 8 4.44 -23.07 10.53
C TYR A 8 3.58 -22.37 9.45
N GLU A 9 3.80 -22.66 8.17
CA GLU A 9 2.96 -22.14 7.07
C GLU A 9 1.49 -22.58 7.25
N ASN A 10 1.28 -23.85 7.60
CA ASN A 10 -0.05 -24.37 7.91
C ASN A 10 -0.67 -23.69 9.16
N TYR A 11 0.12 -23.43 10.19
CA TYR A 11 -0.32 -22.71 11.38
C TYR A 11 -0.75 -21.28 11.04
N LEU A 12 0.05 -20.55 10.26
CA LEU A 12 -0.31 -19.20 9.82
C LEU A 12 -1.60 -19.18 9.00
N THR A 13 -1.78 -20.19 8.14
CA THR A 13 -2.94 -20.30 7.25
C THR A 13 -4.20 -20.72 8.00
N LYS A 14 -4.14 -21.82 8.75
CA LYS A 14 -5.32 -22.48 9.33
C LYS A 14 -5.69 -21.94 10.70
N VAL A 15 -4.70 -21.63 11.55
CA VAL A 15 -4.93 -21.22 12.94
C VAL A 15 -4.94 -19.69 13.07
N LYS A 16 -3.89 -19.02 12.58
CA LYS A 16 -3.80 -17.55 12.65
C LYS A 16 -4.64 -16.85 11.60
N LYS A 17 -5.06 -17.53 10.52
CA LYS A 17 -5.80 -16.97 9.40
C LYS A 17 -5.15 -15.68 8.88
N ALA A 18 -3.82 -15.68 8.79
CA ALA A 18 -3.04 -14.55 8.35
C ALA A 18 -3.30 -14.27 6.86
N SER A 19 -3.15 -13.01 6.42
CA SER A 19 -3.29 -12.66 5.01
C SER A 19 -2.22 -13.36 4.16
N SER A 20 -2.53 -13.65 2.89
CA SER A 20 -1.58 -14.26 1.94
C SER A 20 -0.27 -13.47 1.82
N ASN A 21 -0.35 -12.14 1.86
CA ASN A 21 0.82 -11.27 1.87
C ASN A 21 1.68 -11.42 3.13
N THR A 22 1.04 -11.56 4.29
CA THR A 22 1.75 -11.79 5.56
C THR A 22 2.44 -13.16 5.53
N ILE A 23 1.72 -14.21 5.10
CA ILE A 23 2.27 -15.55 4.97
C ILE A 23 3.47 -15.55 4.02
N SER A 24 3.31 -15.03 2.81
CA SER A 24 4.39 -14.96 1.82
C SER A 24 5.63 -14.20 2.31
N SER A 25 5.42 -13.10 3.03
CA SER A 25 6.51 -12.29 3.57
C SER A 25 7.24 -13.02 4.69
N TYR A 26 6.51 -13.60 5.67
CA TYR A 26 7.09 -14.35 6.78
C TYR A 26 7.82 -15.59 6.29
N MET A 27 7.21 -16.34 5.37
CA MET A 27 7.84 -17.54 4.80
C MET A 27 9.12 -17.23 4.05
N ARG A 28 9.17 -16.11 3.32
CA ARG A 28 10.39 -15.65 2.66
C ARG A 28 11.48 -15.34 3.65
N ASP A 29 11.16 -14.54 4.68
CA ASP A 29 12.13 -14.13 5.70
C ASP A 29 12.70 -15.33 6.43
N ILE A 30 11.86 -16.31 6.81
CA ILE A 30 12.29 -17.50 7.53
C ILE A 30 13.14 -18.41 6.65
N ARG A 31 12.79 -18.58 5.35
CA ARG A 31 13.60 -19.38 4.43
C ARG A 31 14.97 -18.74 4.22
N GLN A 32 15.04 -17.42 4.01
CA GLN A 32 16.32 -16.70 3.87
C GLN A 32 17.18 -16.84 5.14
N PHE A 33 16.57 -16.73 6.32
CA PHE A 33 17.26 -16.97 7.56
C PHE A 33 17.78 -18.40 7.67
N ALA A 34 16.94 -19.40 7.36
CA ALA A 34 17.31 -20.82 7.40
C ALA A 34 18.41 -21.18 6.40
N GLU A 35 18.46 -20.53 5.24
CA GLU A 35 19.53 -20.69 4.23
C GLU A 35 20.86 -20.07 4.69
N TRP A 36 20.80 -18.99 5.46
CA TRP A 36 21.97 -18.32 6.00
C TRP A 36 22.57 -19.06 7.21
N LEU A 37 21.74 -19.78 7.98
CA LEU A 37 22.16 -20.49 9.20
C LEU A 37 23.15 -21.63 8.91
N ASN A 38 24.18 -21.73 9.77
CA ASN A 38 25.12 -22.85 9.79
C ASN A 38 24.85 -23.85 10.94
N VAL A 39 23.76 -23.66 11.69
CA VAL A 39 23.33 -24.50 12.82
C VAL A 39 21.89 -24.97 12.62
N ASP A 40 21.44 -25.97 13.41
CA ASP A 40 20.05 -26.36 13.37
C ASP A 40 19.14 -25.21 13.84
N ILE A 41 17.99 -25.07 13.18
CA ILE A 41 17.02 -23.99 13.48
C ILE A 41 16.47 -24.07 14.92
N LEU A 42 16.54 -25.25 15.54
CA LEU A 42 16.13 -25.44 16.93
C LEU A 42 17.24 -25.08 17.93
N GLU A 43 18.51 -25.03 17.50
CA GLU A 43 19.68 -24.70 18.31
C GLU A 43 20.10 -23.25 18.20
N VAL A 44 19.31 -22.43 17.52
CA VAL A 44 19.61 -21.01 17.31
C VAL A 44 19.65 -20.26 18.61
N SER A 45 20.75 -19.54 18.83
CA SER A 45 20.96 -18.64 19.97
C SER A 45 20.58 -17.20 19.64
N GLN A 46 20.51 -16.35 20.67
CA GLN A 46 20.32 -14.90 20.48
C GLN A 46 21.47 -14.27 19.67
N LEU A 47 22.69 -14.77 19.80
CA LEU A 47 23.84 -14.31 19.01
C LEU A 47 23.63 -14.56 17.52
N ASN A 48 23.19 -15.76 17.12
CA ASN A 48 22.91 -16.07 15.71
C ASN A 48 21.85 -15.13 15.10
N ILE A 49 20.83 -14.75 15.89
CA ILE A 49 19.84 -13.75 15.43
C ILE A 49 20.53 -12.39 15.25
N GLY A 50 21.36 -11.97 16.20
CA GLY A 50 22.12 -10.70 16.13
C GLY A 50 23.03 -10.65 14.89
N ASP A 51 23.82 -11.71 14.67
CA ASP A 51 24.73 -11.85 13.53
C ASP A 51 23.98 -11.81 12.19
N TYR A 52 22.80 -12.45 12.12
CA TYR A 52 21.97 -12.40 10.90
C TYR A 52 21.43 -10.98 10.63
N LEU A 53 20.97 -10.27 11.65
CA LEU A 53 20.50 -8.90 11.49
C LEU A 53 21.64 -7.96 11.07
N HIS A 54 22.85 -8.16 11.62
CA HIS A 54 24.05 -7.42 11.22
C HIS A 54 24.44 -7.73 9.76
N PHE A 55 24.44 -9.00 9.38
CA PHE A 55 24.62 -9.41 7.98
C PHE A 55 23.63 -8.71 7.03
N MET A 56 22.35 -8.59 7.43
CA MET A 56 21.36 -7.86 6.63
C MET A 56 21.66 -6.36 6.52
N GLU A 57 22.23 -5.75 7.57
CA GLU A 57 22.67 -4.35 7.55
C GLU A 57 23.85 -4.16 6.58
N GLU A 58 24.85 -5.04 6.63
CA GLU A 58 26.00 -5.03 5.72
C GLU A 58 25.59 -5.29 4.26
N ASP A 59 24.57 -6.16 4.01
CA ASP A 59 23.95 -6.39 2.69
C ASP A 59 23.09 -5.20 2.20
N GLY A 60 23.06 -4.09 2.96
CA GLY A 60 22.35 -2.86 2.57
C GLY A 60 20.83 -2.94 2.67
N ARG A 61 20.27 -3.87 3.45
CA ARG A 61 18.84 -3.98 3.64
C ARG A 61 18.30 -2.78 4.43
N SER A 62 17.12 -2.31 4.07
CA SER A 62 16.49 -1.20 4.78
C SER A 62 16.12 -1.56 6.23
N ALA A 63 16.17 -0.60 7.15
CA ALA A 63 15.76 -0.78 8.54
C ALA A 63 14.32 -1.32 8.67
N ALA A 64 13.43 -0.96 7.73
CA ALA A 64 12.07 -1.51 7.67
C ALA A 64 12.05 -3.01 7.32
N THR A 65 12.92 -3.44 6.39
CA THR A 65 13.08 -4.86 6.03
C THR A 65 13.60 -5.65 7.22
N ILE A 66 14.66 -5.15 7.88
CA ILE A 66 15.27 -5.79 9.05
C ILE A 66 14.26 -5.89 10.21
N SER A 67 13.51 -4.83 10.49
CA SER A 67 12.45 -4.84 11.51
C SER A 67 11.34 -5.85 11.18
N ARG A 68 10.95 -5.97 9.92
CA ARG A 68 9.96 -6.97 9.48
C ARG A 68 10.50 -8.38 9.64
N THR A 69 11.75 -8.63 9.23
CA THR A 69 12.39 -9.95 9.39
C THR A 69 12.49 -10.34 10.85
N LEU A 70 12.88 -9.41 11.75
CA LEU A 70 12.87 -9.68 13.19
C LEU A 70 11.47 -10.02 13.71
N ALA A 71 10.43 -9.35 13.23
CA ALA A 71 9.04 -9.68 13.58
C ALA A 71 8.63 -11.06 13.06
N SER A 72 9.07 -11.45 11.85
CA SER A 72 8.85 -12.78 11.27
C SER A 72 9.51 -13.87 12.11
N LEU A 73 10.77 -13.69 12.49
CA LEU A 73 11.51 -14.60 13.35
C LEU A 73 10.88 -14.72 14.76
N LYS A 74 10.49 -13.58 15.35
CA LYS A 74 9.79 -13.54 16.62
C LYS A 74 8.50 -14.38 16.60
N ASN A 75 7.72 -14.25 15.54
CA ASN A 75 6.48 -15.00 15.38
C ASN A 75 6.75 -16.51 15.17
N PHE A 76 7.77 -16.84 14.38
CA PHE A 76 8.18 -18.22 14.13
C PHE A 76 8.66 -18.92 15.39
N TYR A 77 9.59 -18.34 16.15
CA TYR A 77 10.08 -18.93 17.39
C TYR A 77 9.02 -18.97 18.49
N SER A 78 8.12 -18.00 18.53
CA SER A 78 6.94 -18.07 19.41
C SER A 78 6.05 -19.28 19.07
N TYR A 79 5.87 -19.59 17.78
CA TYR A 79 5.18 -20.80 17.34
C TYR A 79 5.92 -22.07 17.77
N LEU A 80 7.25 -22.15 17.57
CA LEU A 80 8.05 -23.31 17.96
C LEU A 80 7.97 -23.58 19.46
N VAL A 81 8.01 -22.54 20.29
CA VAL A 81 7.84 -22.67 21.75
C VAL A 81 6.42 -23.15 22.10
N THR A 82 5.39 -22.54 21.52
CA THR A 82 3.99 -22.92 21.80
C THR A 82 3.67 -24.35 21.35
N SER A 83 4.36 -24.83 20.31
CA SER A 83 4.21 -26.20 19.78
C SER A 83 5.14 -27.21 20.44
N GLY A 84 5.93 -26.84 21.45
CA GLY A 84 6.80 -27.72 22.21
C GLY A 84 8.10 -28.12 21.49
N PHE A 85 8.46 -27.47 20.38
CA PHE A 85 9.72 -27.76 19.67
C PHE A 85 10.93 -27.07 20.30
N CYS A 86 10.73 -25.96 21.02
CA CYS A 86 11.76 -25.23 21.76
C CYS A 86 11.25 -24.88 23.15
N GLU A 87 12.16 -24.83 24.13
CA GLU A 87 11.81 -24.39 25.50
C GLU A 87 11.70 -22.87 25.60
N LYS A 88 12.54 -22.14 24.88
CA LYS A 88 12.64 -20.68 24.93
C LYS A 88 12.83 -20.08 23.54
N THR A 89 12.38 -18.85 23.35
CA THR A 89 12.63 -18.10 22.12
C THR A 89 14.02 -17.45 22.15
N PRO A 90 14.84 -17.59 21.09
CA PRO A 90 16.11 -16.89 20.99
C PRO A 90 15.95 -15.39 20.63
N VAL A 91 14.73 -14.94 20.33
CA VAL A 91 14.43 -13.58 19.85
C VAL A 91 13.94 -12.69 21.01
N THR A 92 14.48 -12.86 22.23
CA THR A 92 14.17 -12.01 23.37
C THR A 92 15.06 -10.75 23.34
N GLU A 93 14.46 -9.57 23.64
CA GLU A 93 15.14 -8.29 23.88
C GLU A 93 15.92 -7.66 22.71
N ILE A 94 15.95 -8.29 21.54
CA ILE A 94 16.59 -7.70 20.36
C ILE A 94 15.73 -6.52 19.88
N LYS A 95 16.33 -5.32 19.96
CA LYS A 95 15.74 -4.08 19.43
C LYS A 95 16.52 -3.68 18.19
N VAL A 96 15.83 -3.62 17.05
CA VAL A 96 16.39 -2.97 15.86
C VAL A 96 16.16 -1.47 15.98
N SER A 97 17.21 -0.68 15.72
CA SER A 97 17.08 0.77 15.63
C SER A 97 16.03 1.09 14.55
N ARG A 98 14.90 1.64 14.97
CA ARG A 98 13.93 2.19 14.02
C ARG A 98 14.54 3.49 13.53
N GLY A 99 15.00 3.49 12.28
CA GLY A 99 15.37 4.74 11.62
C GLY A 99 14.26 5.79 11.80
N GLU A 100 14.63 7.05 11.81
CA GLU A 100 13.65 8.15 11.88
C GLU A 100 12.54 7.92 10.86
N LYS A 101 11.30 7.92 11.33
CA LYS A 101 10.13 7.83 10.44
C LYS A 101 10.08 9.13 9.62
N LYS A 102 10.62 9.09 8.41
CA LYS A 102 10.42 10.18 7.45
C LYS A 102 8.92 10.35 7.22
N LEU A 103 8.45 11.59 7.29
CA LEU A 103 7.08 11.90 6.91
C LEU A 103 6.87 11.52 5.44
N PRO A 104 5.71 10.96 5.09
CA PRO A 104 5.44 10.59 3.71
C PRO A 104 5.48 11.83 2.82
N GLN A 105 5.99 11.64 1.63
CA GLN A 105 5.98 12.65 0.59
C GLN A 105 4.54 12.84 0.09
N ILE A 106 4.14 14.10 -0.06
CA ILE A 106 2.84 14.48 -0.62
C ILE A 106 3.05 15.34 -1.88
N LEU A 107 2.11 15.27 -2.79
CA LEU A 107 2.01 16.16 -3.94
C LEU A 107 1.20 17.39 -3.56
N THR A 108 1.57 18.52 -4.08
CA THR A 108 0.76 19.75 -4.03
C THR A 108 -0.46 19.62 -4.95
N GLY A 109 -1.49 20.45 -4.75
CA GLY A 109 -2.64 20.50 -5.67
C GLY A 109 -2.22 20.70 -7.14
N ARG A 110 -1.25 21.59 -7.40
CA ARG A 110 -0.71 21.81 -8.75
C ARG A 110 -0.02 20.58 -9.33
N GLU A 111 0.77 19.84 -8.53
CA GLU A 111 1.42 18.60 -9.00
C GLU A 111 0.39 17.50 -9.28
N ILE A 112 -0.69 17.44 -8.51
CA ILE A 112 -1.83 16.54 -8.79
C ILE A 112 -2.49 16.91 -10.13
N GLU A 113 -2.82 18.17 -10.34
CA GLU A 113 -3.41 18.65 -11.60
C GLU A 113 -2.52 18.32 -12.80
N LEU A 114 -1.22 18.60 -12.68
CA LEU A 114 -0.24 18.25 -13.72
C LEU A 114 -0.23 16.75 -14.01
N LEU A 115 -0.21 15.92 -12.99
CA LEU A 115 -0.20 14.46 -13.15
C LEU A 115 -1.49 13.95 -13.80
N LEU A 116 -2.64 14.42 -13.34
CA LEU A 116 -3.95 14.03 -13.86
C LEU A 116 -4.18 14.53 -15.30
N ALA A 117 -3.52 15.59 -15.73
CA ALA A 117 -3.61 16.13 -17.09
C ALA A 117 -2.79 15.35 -18.12
N GLN A 118 -1.85 14.49 -17.69
CA GLN A 118 -0.93 13.81 -18.62
C GLN A 118 -1.58 12.78 -19.55
N PRO A 119 -2.56 11.96 -19.13
CA PRO A 119 -3.13 10.98 -20.06
C PRO A 119 -3.85 11.67 -21.23
N VAL A 120 -3.33 11.47 -22.44
CA VAL A 120 -3.94 11.99 -23.66
C VAL A 120 -5.01 11.00 -24.11
N CYS A 121 -6.27 11.45 -24.15
CA CYS A 121 -7.43 10.62 -24.47
C CYS A 121 -7.63 10.52 -26.01
N VAL A 122 -6.67 9.95 -26.72
CA VAL A 122 -6.73 9.72 -28.18
C VAL A 122 -6.86 8.23 -28.52
N ASP A 123 -6.53 7.36 -27.57
CA ASP A 123 -6.64 5.89 -27.70
C ASP A 123 -7.26 5.28 -26.44
N ALA A 124 -7.63 4.01 -26.53
CA ALA A 124 -8.26 3.29 -25.43
C ALA A 124 -7.41 3.27 -24.15
N LYS A 125 -6.08 3.21 -24.30
CA LYS A 125 -5.14 3.25 -23.18
C LYS A 125 -5.18 4.60 -22.46
N GLY A 126 -5.17 5.71 -23.19
CA GLY A 126 -5.23 7.05 -22.61
C GLY A 126 -6.51 7.29 -21.80
N TYR A 127 -7.67 6.89 -22.33
CA TYR A 127 -8.95 6.98 -21.61
C TYR A 127 -8.98 6.13 -20.35
N ARG A 128 -8.48 4.87 -20.42
CA ARG A 128 -8.35 4.01 -19.24
C ARG A 128 -7.44 4.63 -18.19
N ASP A 129 -6.24 5.08 -18.60
CA ASP A 129 -5.23 5.62 -17.71
C ASP A 129 -5.74 6.90 -17.01
N LYS A 130 -6.44 7.76 -17.75
CA LYS A 130 -7.13 8.94 -17.21
C LYS A 130 -8.13 8.55 -16.13
N ALA A 131 -9.01 7.60 -16.42
CA ALA A 131 -10.02 7.13 -15.48
C ALA A 131 -9.38 6.51 -14.23
N MET A 132 -8.30 5.72 -14.38
CA MET A 132 -7.60 5.12 -13.24
C MET A 132 -6.97 6.16 -12.32
N LEU A 133 -6.29 7.16 -12.86
CA LEU A 133 -5.65 8.21 -12.07
C LEU A 133 -6.70 9.08 -11.36
N GLU A 134 -7.76 9.47 -12.07
CA GLU A 134 -8.86 10.24 -11.51
C GLU A 134 -9.56 9.51 -10.36
N VAL A 135 -9.91 8.23 -10.55
CA VAL A 135 -10.55 7.39 -9.52
C VAL A 135 -9.62 7.20 -8.32
N MET A 136 -8.33 6.93 -8.56
CA MET A 136 -7.35 6.76 -7.49
C MET A 136 -7.25 8.02 -6.61
N TYR A 137 -7.21 9.20 -7.21
CA TYR A 137 -7.15 10.45 -6.47
C TYR A 137 -8.52 10.84 -5.86
N ALA A 138 -9.64 10.61 -6.56
CA ALA A 138 -10.97 10.91 -6.04
C ALA A 138 -11.33 10.15 -4.76
N THR A 139 -10.84 8.93 -4.65
CA THR A 139 -11.26 8.01 -3.57
C THR A 139 -10.21 7.77 -2.51
N GLY A 140 -8.95 8.10 -2.80
CA GLY A 140 -7.82 7.76 -1.92
C GLY A 140 -7.72 6.27 -1.59
N MET A 141 -8.32 5.38 -2.39
CA MET A 141 -8.30 3.93 -2.15
C MET A 141 -6.88 3.34 -2.24
N ARG A 142 -6.70 2.13 -1.75
CA ARG A 142 -5.43 1.40 -1.94
C ARG A 142 -5.34 0.91 -3.38
N VAL A 143 -4.11 0.80 -3.91
CA VAL A 143 -3.92 0.28 -5.28
C VAL A 143 -4.54 -1.12 -5.47
N THR A 144 -4.53 -1.97 -4.46
CA THR A 144 -5.19 -3.27 -4.51
C THR A 144 -6.71 -3.13 -4.65
N GLU A 145 -7.32 -2.21 -3.90
CA GLU A 145 -8.75 -1.92 -4.02
C GLU A 145 -9.09 -1.39 -5.42
N LEU A 146 -8.25 -0.52 -6.01
CA LEU A 146 -8.45 0.01 -7.36
C LEU A 146 -8.42 -1.08 -8.44
N ILE A 147 -7.43 -1.98 -8.38
CA ILE A 147 -7.30 -3.05 -9.41
C ILE A 147 -8.30 -4.18 -9.20
N ASP A 148 -8.79 -4.38 -7.98
CA ASP A 148 -9.78 -5.41 -7.64
C ASP A 148 -11.22 -4.95 -7.91
N LEU A 149 -11.46 -3.68 -8.31
CA LEU A 149 -12.78 -3.20 -8.69
C LEU A 149 -13.32 -3.97 -9.88
N ASP A 150 -14.60 -4.31 -9.77
CA ASP A 150 -15.43 -4.81 -10.87
C ASP A 150 -16.37 -3.70 -11.39
N ILE A 151 -16.91 -3.86 -12.58
CA ILE A 151 -17.91 -2.93 -13.14
C ILE A 151 -19.10 -2.78 -12.18
N SER A 152 -19.53 -3.87 -11.54
CA SER A 152 -20.65 -3.87 -10.59
C SER A 152 -20.42 -3.03 -9.33
N ASP A 153 -19.16 -2.66 -9.04
CA ASP A 153 -18.83 -1.78 -7.90
C ASP A 153 -19.05 -0.30 -8.21
N VAL A 154 -19.37 0.06 -9.46
CA VAL A 154 -19.55 1.44 -9.91
C VAL A 154 -21.03 1.76 -10.08
N ASN A 155 -21.49 2.83 -9.45
CA ASN A 155 -22.79 3.42 -9.73
C ASN A 155 -22.58 4.82 -10.36
N LEU A 156 -22.69 4.87 -11.70
CA LEU A 156 -22.49 6.11 -12.46
C LEU A 156 -23.61 7.11 -12.25
N GLU A 157 -24.83 6.68 -11.94
CA GLU A 157 -25.99 7.56 -11.74
C GLU A 157 -25.86 8.31 -10.42
N GLN A 158 -25.43 7.61 -9.37
CA GLN A 158 -25.18 8.19 -8.05
C GLN A 158 -23.78 8.83 -7.93
N GLY A 159 -22.89 8.59 -8.90
CA GLY A 159 -21.53 9.09 -8.87
C GLY A 159 -20.69 8.51 -7.73
N VAL A 160 -20.84 7.23 -7.42
CA VAL A 160 -20.15 6.57 -6.31
C VAL A 160 -19.48 5.28 -6.73
N ILE A 161 -18.43 4.89 -5.97
CA ILE A 161 -17.75 3.58 -6.07
C ILE A 161 -17.84 2.86 -4.73
N LYS A 162 -18.22 1.58 -4.79
CA LYS A 162 -18.16 0.66 -3.65
C LYS A 162 -16.77 0.07 -3.55
N CYS A 163 -16.04 0.42 -2.50
CA CYS A 163 -14.72 -0.13 -2.21
C CYS A 163 -14.86 -1.37 -1.32
N ASN A 164 -14.59 -2.53 -1.87
CA ASN A 164 -14.60 -3.79 -1.14
C ASN A 164 -13.22 -4.02 -0.51
N SER A 165 -13.16 -4.21 0.79
CA SER A 165 -11.92 -4.60 1.47
C SER A 165 -12.19 -5.70 2.50
N ALA A 166 -11.16 -6.51 2.79
CA ALA A 166 -11.28 -7.60 3.75
C ALA A 166 -11.75 -7.17 5.16
N LYS A 167 -11.63 -5.87 5.50
CA LYS A 167 -11.94 -5.36 6.83
C LYS A 167 -13.22 -4.52 6.89
N LYS A 168 -13.52 -3.72 5.89
CA LYS A 168 -14.69 -2.84 5.86
C LYS A 168 -14.99 -2.42 4.43
N ASN A 169 -16.22 -2.65 4.00
CA ASN A 169 -16.74 -2.09 2.76
C ASN A 169 -17.16 -0.64 3.01
N ARG A 170 -16.94 0.20 2.01
CA ARG A 170 -17.34 1.60 2.04
C ARG A 170 -17.75 2.08 0.66
N VAL A 171 -18.58 3.10 0.63
CA VAL A 171 -18.99 3.79 -0.61
C VAL A 171 -18.31 5.16 -0.61
N VAL A 172 -17.65 5.50 -1.72
CA VAL A 172 -16.90 6.75 -1.85
C VAL A 172 -17.44 7.53 -3.05
N PRO A 173 -17.78 8.82 -2.87
CA PRO A 173 -18.25 9.66 -3.97
C PRO A 173 -17.12 10.03 -4.92
N LEU A 174 -17.46 10.27 -6.18
CA LEU A 174 -16.55 10.78 -7.21
C LEU A 174 -16.86 12.25 -7.50
N TYR A 175 -15.82 13.06 -7.58
CA TYR A 175 -15.98 14.44 -8.07
C TYR A 175 -16.26 14.45 -9.60
N PRO A 176 -16.83 15.55 -10.13
CA PRO A 176 -17.36 15.56 -11.51
C PRO A 176 -16.36 15.15 -12.60
N ALA A 177 -15.09 15.52 -12.49
CA ALA A 177 -14.08 15.16 -13.49
C ALA A 177 -13.76 13.65 -13.48
N ALA A 178 -13.63 13.06 -12.28
CA ALA A 178 -13.42 11.62 -12.12
C ALA A 178 -14.63 10.81 -12.65
N LEU A 179 -15.83 11.27 -12.33
CA LEU A 179 -17.06 10.64 -12.83
C LEU A 179 -17.13 10.69 -14.36
N ARG A 180 -16.83 11.84 -14.98
CA ARG A 180 -16.79 11.97 -16.45
C ARG A 180 -15.77 11.03 -17.09
N ALA A 181 -14.53 11.04 -16.58
CA ALA A 181 -13.47 10.20 -17.13
C ALA A 181 -13.83 8.70 -17.02
N LEU A 182 -14.38 8.30 -15.88
CA LEU A 182 -14.82 6.93 -15.65
C LEU A 182 -16.02 6.54 -16.55
N SER A 183 -17.00 7.44 -16.71
CA SER A 183 -18.18 7.20 -17.57
C SER A 183 -17.78 6.99 -19.02
N ILE A 184 -16.90 7.83 -19.57
CA ILE A 184 -16.39 7.69 -20.94
C ILE A 184 -15.66 6.34 -21.08
N TYR A 185 -14.76 6.04 -20.14
CA TYR A 185 -14.03 4.78 -20.18
C TYR A 185 -14.95 3.56 -20.18
N ILE A 186 -15.94 3.52 -19.29
CA ILE A 186 -16.87 2.38 -19.17
C ILE A 186 -17.76 2.23 -20.40
N ARG A 187 -18.36 3.34 -20.87
CA ARG A 187 -19.39 3.30 -21.90
C ARG A 187 -18.83 3.16 -23.32
N ASP A 188 -17.72 3.86 -23.59
CA ASP A 188 -17.27 4.07 -24.97
C ASP A 188 -15.96 3.32 -25.28
N VAL A 189 -15.19 2.91 -24.27
CA VAL A 189 -13.82 2.43 -24.49
C VAL A 189 -13.59 1.02 -23.98
N ARG A 190 -14.03 0.71 -22.77
CA ARG A 190 -13.66 -0.53 -22.07
C ARG A 190 -14.00 -1.79 -22.88
N GLU A 191 -15.14 -1.84 -23.52
CA GLU A 191 -15.58 -3.02 -24.28
C GLU A 191 -14.59 -3.37 -25.40
N SER A 192 -14.04 -2.37 -26.08
CA SER A 192 -13.04 -2.56 -27.14
C SER A 192 -11.70 -3.09 -26.65
N MET A 193 -11.45 -3.04 -25.34
CA MET A 193 -10.20 -3.49 -24.71
C MET A 193 -10.28 -4.92 -24.15
N LEU A 194 -11.47 -5.52 -24.07
CA LEU A 194 -11.65 -6.83 -23.42
C LEU A 194 -11.05 -7.96 -24.23
N ALA A 195 -10.40 -8.92 -23.57
CA ALA A 195 -10.00 -10.18 -24.20
C ALA A 195 -11.18 -11.14 -24.34
N THR A 196 -12.08 -11.13 -23.34
CA THR A 196 -13.27 -11.98 -23.27
C THR A 196 -14.44 -11.14 -22.77
N ALA A 197 -15.66 -11.44 -23.25
CA ALA A 197 -16.86 -10.69 -22.90
C ALA A 197 -17.28 -10.86 -21.43
N ASP A 198 -16.81 -11.89 -20.77
CA ASP A 198 -17.10 -12.22 -19.37
C ASP A 198 -16.11 -11.58 -18.35
N GLU A 199 -15.12 -10.79 -18.82
CA GLU A 199 -14.19 -10.09 -17.91
C GLU A 199 -14.94 -9.03 -17.10
N THR A 200 -14.99 -9.21 -15.78
CA THR A 200 -15.70 -8.32 -14.84
C THR A 200 -14.88 -7.14 -14.37
N ALA A 201 -13.55 -7.22 -14.48
CA ALA A 201 -12.64 -6.17 -14.00
C ALA A 201 -12.99 -4.79 -14.55
N LEU A 202 -13.11 -3.81 -13.69
CA LEU A 202 -13.34 -2.42 -14.12
C LEU A 202 -12.18 -1.95 -15.01
N PHE A 203 -10.94 -2.12 -14.57
CA PHE A 203 -9.75 -1.70 -15.31
C PHE A 203 -8.98 -2.88 -15.87
N VAL A 204 -8.83 -2.90 -17.18
CA VAL A 204 -8.12 -3.97 -17.90
C VAL A 204 -6.77 -3.48 -18.45
N ASN A 205 -5.84 -4.39 -18.59
CA ASN A 205 -4.54 -4.16 -19.22
C ASN A 205 -4.65 -4.18 -20.76
N ILE A 206 -3.54 -4.05 -21.46
CA ILE A 206 -3.50 -4.08 -22.94
C ILE A 206 -3.87 -5.45 -23.54
N ASN A 207 -3.83 -6.52 -22.72
CA ASN A 207 -4.23 -7.87 -23.13
C ASN A 207 -5.70 -8.16 -22.81
N GLY A 208 -6.47 -7.15 -22.36
CA GLY A 208 -7.88 -7.26 -22.05
C GLY A 208 -8.22 -7.99 -20.76
N SER A 209 -7.25 -8.28 -19.90
CA SER A 209 -7.43 -8.89 -18.58
C SER A 209 -7.25 -7.87 -17.48
N ARG A 210 -7.69 -8.19 -16.26
CA ARG A 210 -7.54 -7.31 -15.07
C ARG A 210 -6.17 -6.66 -14.98
N MET A 211 -6.13 -5.36 -14.70
CA MET A 211 -4.90 -4.61 -14.48
C MET A 211 -4.14 -5.17 -13.27
N SER A 212 -2.82 -5.26 -13.36
CA SER A 212 -1.97 -5.66 -12.23
C SER A 212 -1.44 -4.45 -11.46
N ARG A 213 -1.04 -4.68 -10.18
CA ARG A 213 -0.35 -3.65 -9.38
C ARG A 213 0.91 -3.11 -10.06
N GLN A 214 1.68 -4.00 -10.68
CA GLN A 214 2.88 -3.61 -11.45
C GLN A 214 2.53 -2.79 -12.68
N GLY A 215 1.43 -3.14 -13.37
CA GLY A 215 0.93 -2.38 -14.51
C GLY A 215 0.55 -0.95 -14.12
N PHE A 216 -0.21 -0.79 -13.03
CA PHE A 216 -0.55 0.53 -12.51
C PHE A 216 0.68 1.31 -12.02
N TRP A 217 1.64 0.64 -11.37
CA TRP A 217 2.88 1.30 -10.96
C TRP A 217 3.69 1.83 -12.15
N LYS A 218 3.83 1.04 -13.22
CA LYS A 218 4.50 1.47 -14.46
C LYS A 218 3.79 2.66 -15.11
N LEU A 219 2.45 2.63 -15.15
CA LEU A 219 1.61 3.72 -15.64
C LEU A 219 1.88 5.00 -14.83
N LEU A 220 1.85 4.91 -13.52
CA LEU A 220 2.07 6.05 -12.63
C LEU A 220 3.47 6.65 -12.82
N LYS A 221 4.50 5.81 -12.93
CA LYS A 221 5.88 6.25 -13.19
C LYS A 221 6.03 6.92 -14.56
N HIS A 222 5.38 6.38 -15.59
CA HIS A 222 5.35 7.01 -16.92
C HIS A 222 4.79 8.42 -16.84
N TYR A 223 3.61 8.61 -16.24
CA TYR A 223 3.01 9.94 -16.16
C TYR A 223 3.73 10.88 -15.18
N GLN A 224 4.37 10.37 -14.14
CA GLN A 224 5.28 11.15 -13.31
C GLN A 224 6.41 11.77 -14.13
N THR A 225 7.07 10.97 -14.97
CA THR A 225 8.17 11.42 -15.83
C THR A 225 7.68 12.44 -16.87
N THR A 226 6.54 12.17 -17.51
CA THR A 226 5.94 13.08 -18.50
C THR A 226 5.51 14.42 -17.89
N ALA A 227 5.04 14.40 -16.64
CA ALA A 227 4.66 15.60 -15.90
C ALA A 227 5.86 16.38 -15.34
N HIS A 228 7.09 15.88 -15.51
CA HIS A 228 8.31 16.46 -14.94
C HIS A 228 8.21 16.71 -13.42
N ILE A 229 7.65 15.75 -12.69
CA ILE A 229 7.54 15.83 -11.23
C ILE A 229 8.74 15.11 -10.61
N ASP A 230 9.62 15.87 -9.95
CA ASP A 230 10.87 15.34 -9.36
C ASP A 230 10.63 14.46 -8.12
N LYS A 231 9.49 14.62 -7.44
CA LYS A 231 9.14 13.82 -6.28
C LYS A 231 8.88 12.37 -6.66
N GLU A 232 9.30 11.43 -5.82
CA GLU A 232 8.97 10.03 -6.04
C GLU A 232 7.47 9.80 -5.82
N ILE A 233 6.75 9.45 -6.91
CA ILE A 233 5.32 9.18 -6.85
C ILE A 233 5.08 7.66 -6.79
N THR A 234 4.32 7.26 -5.79
CA THR A 234 3.80 5.91 -5.60
C THR A 234 2.28 5.96 -5.44
N PRO A 235 1.55 4.85 -5.55
CA PRO A 235 0.12 4.83 -5.20
C PRO A 235 -0.15 5.32 -3.76
N HIS A 236 0.78 5.06 -2.84
CA HIS A 236 0.69 5.58 -1.47
C HIS A 236 0.86 7.09 -1.41
N THR A 237 1.74 7.66 -2.24
CA THR A 237 1.91 9.12 -2.34
C THR A 237 0.60 9.79 -2.76
N LEU A 238 -0.11 9.27 -3.78
CA LEU A 238 -1.42 9.78 -4.19
C LEU A 238 -2.45 9.68 -3.07
N ARG A 239 -2.51 8.55 -2.39
CA ARG A 239 -3.43 8.34 -1.26
C ARG A 239 -3.10 9.27 -0.07
N HIS A 240 -1.83 9.51 0.23
CA HIS A 240 -1.41 10.46 1.28
C HIS A 240 -1.77 11.89 0.90
N SER A 241 -1.57 12.27 -0.38
CA SER A 241 -1.93 13.59 -0.89
C SER A 241 -3.44 13.83 -0.81
N PHE A 242 -4.26 12.84 -1.20
CA PHE A 242 -5.72 12.89 -1.03
C PHE A 242 -6.11 13.16 0.43
N ALA A 243 -5.53 12.40 1.38
CA ALA A 243 -5.84 12.53 2.79
C ALA A 243 -5.49 13.93 3.34
N VAL A 244 -4.28 14.43 3.02
CA VAL A 244 -3.83 15.74 3.48
C VAL A 244 -4.66 16.85 2.84
N HIS A 245 -4.97 16.78 1.54
CA HIS A 245 -5.79 17.78 0.86
C HIS A 245 -7.21 17.87 1.44
N LEU A 246 -7.83 16.73 1.78
CA LEU A 246 -9.14 16.76 2.43
C LEU A 246 -9.09 17.43 3.81
N LEU A 247 -8.08 17.11 4.62
CA LEU A 247 -7.91 17.74 5.93
C LEU A 247 -7.61 19.25 5.82
N GLU A 248 -6.80 19.67 4.84
CA GLU A 248 -6.53 21.09 4.55
C GLU A 248 -7.81 21.86 4.15
N ASN A 249 -8.76 21.16 3.52
CA ASN A 249 -10.07 21.69 3.15
C ASN A 249 -11.15 21.50 4.21
N GLY A 250 -10.78 21.13 5.44
CA GLY A 250 -11.65 21.14 6.60
C GLY A 250 -12.44 19.86 6.86
N VAL A 251 -12.13 18.77 6.18
CA VAL A 251 -12.71 17.46 6.53
C VAL A 251 -12.16 17.01 7.88
N ASP A 252 -13.04 16.58 8.79
CA ASP A 252 -12.62 16.08 10.09
C ASP A 252 -11.95 14.70 10.00
N LEU A 253 -11.18 14.36 11.04
CA LEU A 253 -10.39 13.12 11.08
C LEU A 253 -11.26 11.86 11.03
N GLY A 254 -12.44 11.88 11.65
CA GLY A 254 -13.35 10.74 11.69
C GLY A 254 -13.92 10.43 10.32
N SER A 255 -14.41 11.45 9.62
CA SER A 255 -14.87 11.35 8.22
C SER A 255 -13.77 10.88 7.28
N LEU A 256 -12.54 11.39 7.45
CA LEU A 256 -11.39 10.91 6.66
C LEU A 256 -11.09 9.43 6.92
N GLN A 257 -11.13 8.97 8.17
CA GLN A 257 -10.93 7.55 8.51
C GLN A 257 -11.96 6.66 7.83
N GLU A 258 -13.22 7.11 7.82
CA GLU A 258 -14.30 6.38 7.17
C GLU A 258 -14.09 6.28 5.67
N LEU A 259 -13.82 7.38 5.00
CA LEU A 259 -13.54 7.45 3.56
C LEU A 259 -12.35 6.57 3.16
N MET A 260 -11.28 6.59 3.94
CA MET A 260 -10.06 5.84 3.65
C MET A 260 -10.12 4.37 4.08
N GLY A 261 -11.13 3.95 4.84
CA GLY A 261 -11.22 2.58 5.38
C GLY A 261 -10.04 2.24 6.28
N HIS A 262 -9.60 3.17 7.12
CA HIS A 262 -8.55 2.94 8.10
C HIS A 262 -9.11 2.19 9.31
N CYS A 263 -8.50 1.05 9.62
CA CYS A 263 -8.74 0.33 10.87
C CYS A 263 -7.73 0.71 11.95
N ASP A 264 -6.75 1.57 11.63
CA ASP A 264 -5.63 1.90 12.52
C ASP A 264 -5.48 3.41 12.67
N ILE A 265 -5.50 3.85 13.92
CA ILE A 265 -5.34 5.24 14.35
C ILE A 265 -3.96 5.80 13.95
N SER A 266 -2.93 4.93 13.90
CA SER A 266 -1.54 5.34 13.61
C SER A 266 -1.36 6.03 12.26
N SER A 267 -2.09 5.58 11.23
CA SER A 267 -2.04 6.21 9.89
C SER A 267 -2.66 7.61 9.90
N THR A 268 -3.68 7.82 10.72
CA THR A 268 -4.39 9.10 10.81
C THR A 268 -3.63 10.12 11.65
N GLN A 269 -2.96 9.68 12.71
CA GLN A 269 -2.08 10.55 13.52
C GLN A 269 -0.93 11.14 12.68
N MET A 270 -0.42 10.39 11.71
CA MET A 270 0.60 10.87 10.79
C MET A 270 0.11 12.07 9.95
N TYR A 271 -1.13 12.03 9.47
CA TYR A 271 -1.69 13.16 8.71
C TYR A 271 -1.90 14.40 9.60
N THR A 272 -2.32 14.22 10.85
CA THR A 272 -2.42 15.30 11.82
C THR A 272 -1.06 15.95 12.08
N GLN A 273 -0.01 15.14 12.21
CA GLN A 273 1.36 15.66 12.38
C GLN A 273 1.83 16.47 11.16
N MET A 274 1.49 16.02 9.94
CA MET A 274 1.82 16.75 8.71
C MET A 274 1.12 18.12 8.65
N LEU A 275 -0.16 18.18 9.01
CA LEU A 275 -0.92 19.43 9.12
C LEU A 275 -0.33 20.38 10.15
N ASN A 276 -0.03 19.88 11.35
CA ASN A 276 0.57 20.69 12.41
C ASN A 276 1.93 21.26 12.00
N ASN A 277 2.77 20.50 11.31
CA ASN A 277 4.04 20.98 10.79
C ASN A 277 3.86 22.07 9.73
N LYS A 278 2.85 21.93 8.86
CA LYS A 278 2.52 22.96 7.86
C LYS A 278 2.00 24.22 8.53
N LEU A 279 1.08 24.10 9.50
CA LEU A 279 0.56 25.23 10.28
C LEU A 279 1.69 25.96 11.01
N LYS A 280 2.59 25.23 11.65
CA LYS A 280 3.76 25.81 12.33
C LYS A 280 4.65 26.58 11.34
N SER A 281 4.96 26.01 10.18
CA SER A 281 5.75 26.67 9.12
C SER A 281 5.05 27.92 8.58
N VAL A 282 3.73 27.92 8.42
CA VAL A 282 2.96 29.09 7.99
C VAL A 282 2.97 30.16 9.09
N TYR A 283 2.77 29.75 10.35
CA TYR A 283 2.82 30.67 11.49
C TYR A 283 4.19 31.35 11.58
N GLU A 284 5.29 30.59 11.55
CA GLU A 284 6.66 31.11 11.59
C GLU A 284 6.98 32.08 10.43
N LYS A 285 6.38 31.89 9.24
CA LYS A 285 6.58 32.76 8.09
C LYS A 285 5.70 34.03 8.10
N CYS A 286 4.53 33.95 8.69
CA CYS A 286 3.51 34.99 8.58
C CYS A 286 3.33 35.81 9.88
N HIS A 287 3.74 35.28 11.03
CA HIS A 287 3.57 35.97 12.29
C HIS A 287 4.68 37.03 12.52
N PRO A 288 4.34 38.30 12.76
CA PRO A 288 5.32 39.38 12.86
C PRO A 288 6.35 39.25 14.00
N LYS A 289 6.15 38.33 14.92
CA LYS A 289 7.00 38.08 16.10
C LYS A 289 7.41 36.62 16.23
N ALA A 290 7.31 35.82 15.15
CA ALA A 290 7.79 34.43 15.16
C ALA A 290 9.30 34.36 14.94
#